data_78db7c20bd1d781ff73c579b99ae6bf5
#
_entry.id   78db7c20bd1d781ff73c579b99ae6bf5
#
_cell.length_a   1.000
_cell.length_b   1.000
_cell.length_c   1.000
_cell.angle_alpha   90.00
_cell.angle_beta   90.00
_cell.angle_gamma   90.00
#
_symmetry.space_group_name_H-M   'P 1'
#
loop_
_entity.id
_entity.type
_entity.pdbx_description
1 polymer ?
#
loop_
_entity_poly.entity_id
_entity_poly.type
_entity_poly.pdbx_seq_one_letter_code
_entity_poly.pdbx_strand_id
1 'polypeptide(L)'
;MIIKNIPFLIAEISANHNGNFKLAKKLIRCAKRNGADAVKLQTFTADTMTIKSKKKYFKITNGLWKGYNLWDLYNKAHTPLSWHKKLFAYGKKIGITIFSTPFDETAVDFLEKLECPIY
;
A
#
# COMPACT_ATOMS: atom_id res chain seq x y z
N MET A 1 -1.34 -39.33 -5.33
CA MET A 1 -0.67 -38.27 -4.54
C MET A 1 -1.40 -36.97 -4.81
N ILE A 2 -2.24 -36.52 -3.87
CA ILE A 2 -2.98 -35.26 -4.03
C ILE A 2 -1.98 -34.14 -3.67
N ILE A 3 -1.44 -33.46 -4.67
CA ILE A 3 -0.67 -32.24 -4.46
C ILE A 3 -1.67 -31.17 -3.99
N LYS A 4 -1.73 -30.95 -2.71
CA LYS A 4 -2.48 -29.79 -2.17
C LYS A 4 -1.69 -28.54 -2.54
N ASN A 5 -2.00 -27.94 -3.66
CA ASN A 5 -1.58 -26.57 -3.97
C ASN A 5 -2.33 -25.66 -3.01
N ILE A 6 -1.71 -25.34 -1.88
CA ILE A 6 -2.23 -24.32 -0.96
C ILE A 6 -1.99 -22.98 -1.63
N PRO A 7 -3.03 -22.17 -1.91
CA PRO A 7 -2.86 -20.87 -2.52
C PRO A 7 -2.06 -19.96 -1.59
N PHE A 8 -1.17 -19.14 -2.16
CA PHE A 8 -0.44 -18.10 -1.43
C PHE A 8 -1.35 -16.91 -1.22
N LEU A 9 -1.66 -16.60 0.05
CA LEU A 9 -2.63 -15.58 0.43
C LEU A 9 -1.95 -14.25 0.71
N ILE A 10 -2.26 -13.25 -0.10
CA ILE A 10 -1.75 -11.89 0.04
C ILE A 10 -2.86 -10.97 0.57
N ALA A 11 -2.63 -10.33 1.70
CA ALA A 11 -3.51 -9.30 2.23
C ALA A 11 -3.11 -7.92 1.68
N GLU A 12 -3.97 -7.33 0.85
CA GLU A 12 -3.80 -5.97 0.35
C GLU A 12 -4.25 -4.95 1.40
N ILE A 13 -3.35 -4.11 1.90
CA ILE A 13 -3.70 -3.06 2.86
C ILE A 13 -4.13 -1.77 2.16
N SER A 14 -3.49 -1.45 1.03
CA SER A 14 -3.83 -0.25 0.26
C SER A 14 -3.89 1.01 1.14
N ALA A 15 -4.95 1.82 1.00
CA ALA A 15 -5.21 3.02 1.79
C ALA A 15 -5.99 2.77 3.11
N ASN A 16 -6.26 1.51 3.46
CA ASN A 16 -7.10 1.16 4.62
C ASN A 16 -6.50 1.58 5.97
N HIS A 17 -5.24 1.96 5.98
CA HIS A 17 -4.59 2.58 7.15
C HIS A 17 -5.11 3.98 7.47
N ASN A 18 -5.85 4.62 6.55
CA ASN A 18 -6.49 5.93 6.72
C ASN A 18 -5.54 7.00 7.33
N GLY A 19 -4.31 7.10 6.82
CA GLY A 19 -3.30 8.05 7.31
C GLY A 19 -2.79 7.77 8.73
N ASN A 20 -3.07 6.59 9.29
CA ASN A 20 -2.70 6.25 10.66
C ASN A 20 -1.69 5.09 10.70
N PHE A 21 -0.45 5.40 11.08
CA PHE A 21 0.64 4.40 11.18
C PHE A 21 0.35 3.25 12.16
N LYS A 22 -0.30 3.56 13.29
CA LYS A 22 -0.66 2.52 14.28
C LYS A 22 -1.70 1.57 13.68
N LEU A 23 -2.64 2.09 12.90
CA LEU A 23 -3.63 1.29 12.19
C LEU A 23 -2.98 0.43 11.11
N ALA A 24 -2.03 0.97 10.33
CA ALA A 24 -1.27 0.18 9.36
C ALA A 24 -0.60 -1.04 10.02
N LYS A 25 0.10 -0.85 11.15
CA LYS A 25 0.68 -1.96 11.91
C LYS A 25 -0.36 -2.94 12.46
N LYS A 26 -1.53 -2.45 12.89
CA LYS A 26 -2.64 -3.31 13.35
C LYS A 26 -3.16 -4.18 12.22
N LEU A 27 -3.34 -3.63 11.02
CA LEU A 27 -3.77 -4.36 9.83
C LEU A 27 -2.77 -5.47 9.45
N ILE A 28 -1.46 -5.16 9.41
CA ILE A 28 -0.41 -6.14 9.15
C ILE A 28 -0.47 -7.29 10.16
N ARG A 29 -0.59 -6.98 11.44
CA ARG A 29 -0.71 -8.00 12.49
C ARG A 29 -1.99 -8.81 12.35
N CYS A 30 -3.09 -8.19 11.96
CA CYS A 30 -4.37 -8.84 11.74
C CYS A 30 -4.28 -9.83 10.57
N ALA A 31 -3.67 -9.41 9.45
CA ALA A 31 -3.41 -10.27 8.29
C ALA A 31 -2.61 -11.52 8.71
N LYS A 32 -1.49 -11.33 9.42
CA LYS A 32 -0.68 -12.44 9.93
C LYS A 32 -1.47 -13.41 10.82
N ARG A 33 -2.27 -12.90 11.75
CA ARG A 33 -3.06 -13.73 12.66
C ARG A 33 -4.15 -14.54 11.97
N ASN A 34 -4.64 -14.05 10.83
CA ASN A 34 -5.67 -14.70 10.03
C ASN A 34 -5.12 -15.53 8.85
N GLY A 35 -3.83 -15.84 8.88
CA GLY A 35 -3.23 -16.81 7.96
C GLY A 35 -2.77 -16.25 6.63
N ALA A 36 -2.63 -14.93 6.48
CA ALA A 36 -1.99 -14.36 5.29
C ALA A 36 -0.49 -14.70 5.26
N ASP A 37 0.00 -15.05 4.08
CA ASP A 37 1.42 -15.35 3.82
C ASP A 37 2.23 -14.08 3.63
N ALA A 38 1.61 -13.06 3.03
CA ALA A 38 2.22 -11.76 2.79
C ALA A 38 1.21 -10.62 2.92
N VAL A 39 1.75 -9.41 3.06
CA VAL A 39 0.99 -8.16 3.02
C VAL A 39 1.52 -7.28 1.90
N LYS A 40 0.62 -6.73 1.09
CA LYS A 40 0.97 -5.79 0.02
C LYS A 40 0.59 -4.37 0.41
N LEU A 41 1.54 -3.46 0.20
CA LEU A 41 1.38 -2.01 0.28
C LEU A 41 1.34 -1.42 -1.13
N GLN A 42 1.10 -0.12 -1.22
CA GLN A 42 1.21 0.66 -2.44
C GLN A 42 2.20 1.80 -2.23
N THR A 43 3.11 2.00 -3.18
CA THR A 43 4.14 3.04 -3.12
C THR A 43 3.94 4.03 -4.25
N PHE A 44 3.36 5.18 -3.93
CA PHE A 44 3.12 6.29 -4.84
C PHE A 44 3.08 7.62 -4.08
N THR A 45 3.18 8.71 -4.82
CA THR A 45 2.82 10.05 -4.35
C THR A 45 1.63 10.58 -5.16
N ALA A 46 0.95 11.60 -4.68
CA ALA A 46 -0.14 12.19 -5.45
C ALA A 46 0.35 12.75 -6.80
N ASP A 47 1.58 13.28 -6.83
CA ASP A 47 2.18 13.87 -8.03
C ASP A 47 2.58 12.83 -9.08
N THR A 48 2.88 11.58 -8.68
CA THR A 48 3.16 10.49 -9.62
C THR A 48 1.89 9.80 -10.12
N MET A 49 0.75 10.05 -9.47
CA MET A 49 -0.54 9.46 -9.84
C MET A 49 -1.37 10.35 -10.74
N THR A 50 -1.29 11.68 -10.58
CA THR A 50 -2.16 12.61 -11.31
C THR A 50 -1.63 14.03 -11.26
N ILE A 51 -2.11 14.86 -12.18
CA ILE A 51 -1.84 16.30 -12.20
C ILE A 51 -2.67 17.01 -11.11
N LYS A 52 -2.04 17.92 -10.36
CA LYS A 52 -2.76 18.77 -9.41
C LYS A 52 -3.58 19.82 -10.15
N SER A 53 -4.85 19.51 -10.39
CA SER A 53 -5.77 20.36 -11.14
C SER A 53 -7.16 20.38 -10.51
N LYS A 54 -7.79 21.59 -10.55
CA LYS A 54 -9.18 21.79 -10.12
C LYS A 54 -10.19 21.68 -11.27
N LYS A 55 -9.73 21.38 -12.50
CA LYS A 55 -10.61 21.24 -13.66
C LYS A 55 -11.59 20.07 -13.44
N LYS A 56 -12.77 20.18 -14.07
CA LYS A 56 -13.86 19.20 -13.92
C LYS A 56 -13.46 17.74 -14.15
N TYR A 57 -12.51 17.50 -15.06
CA TYR A 57 -12.02 16.16 -15.40
C TYR A 57 -11.26 15.46 -14.26
N PHE A 58 -10.72 16.24 -13.31
CA PHE A 58 -10.00 15.72 -12.14
C PHE A 58 -10.88 15.66 -10.90
N LYS A 59 -12.18 15.97 -11.04
CA LYS A 59 -13.13 15.93 -9.92
C LYS A 59 -13.91 14.61 -9.93
N ILE A 60 -13.95 13.93 -8.79
CA ILE A 60 -14.70 12.69 -8.63
C ILE A 60 -16.18 13.05 -8.45
N THR A 61 -17.02 12.58 -9.38
CA THR A 61 -18.45 12.90 -9.41
C THR A 61 -19.33 11.88 -8.72
N ASN A 62 -18.84 10.64 -8.51
CA ASN A 62 -19.64 9.54 -7.99
C ASN A 62 -18.86 8.74 -6.92
N GLY A 63 -19.59 7.92 -6.15
CA GLY A 63 -19.02 6.99 -5.18
C GLY A 63 -18.57 7.64 -3.88
N LEU A 64 -17.81 6.87 -3.12
CA LEU A 64 -17.38 7.18 -1.75
C LEU A 64 -16.53 8.46 -1.65
N TRP A 65 -15.82 8.81 -2.72
CA TRP A 65 -14.90 9.95 -2.80
C TRP A 65 -15.48 11.14 -3.56
N LYS A 66 -16.81 11.15 -3.79
CA LYS A 66 -17.50 12.25 -4.47
C LYS A 66 -17.13 13.60 -3.85
N GLY A 67 -16.77 14.55 -4.72
CA GLY A 67 -16.38 15.90 -4.32
C GLY A 67 -14.88 16.11 -4.14
N TYR A 68 -14.09 15.04 -4.00
CA TYR A 68 -12.64 15.15 -3.99
C TYR A 68 -12.10 15.42 -5.41
N ASN A 69 -10.97 16.13 -5.49
CA ASN A 69 -10.11 16.07 -6.66
C ASN A 69 -9.23 14.84 -6.59
N LEU A 70 -8.81 14.28 -7.73
CA LEU A 70 -7.96 13.09 -7.78
C LEU A 70 -6.66 13.29 -6.98
N TRP A 71 -6.00 14.44 -7.14
CA TRP A 71 -4.77 14.73 -6.41
C TRP A 71 -4.98 14.73 -4.88
N ASP A 72 -6.04 15.37 -4.41
CA ASP A 72 -6.36 15.44 -2.97
C ASP A 72 -6.67 14.04 -2.41
N LEU A 73 -7.37 13.21 -3.20
CA LEU A 73 -7.63 11.82 -2.85
C LEU A 73 -6.33 11.03 -2.71
N TYR A 74 -5.46 11.04 -3.73
CA TYR A 74 -4.20 10.30 -3.68
C TYR A 74 -3.27 10.82 -2.59
N ASN A 75 -3.23 12.14 -2.36
CA ASN A 75 -2.46 12.71 -1.26
C ASN A 75 -2.96 12.26 0.12
N LYS A 76 -4.24 12.02 0.28
CA LYS A 76 -4.83 11.47 1.52
C LYS A 76 -4.64 9.96 1.64
N ALA A 77 -4.68 9.24 0.52
CA ALA A 77 -4.71 7.78 0.48
C ALA A 77 -3.32 7.12 0.49
N HIS A 78 -2.26 7.84 0.07
CA HIS A 78 -0.93 7.25 -0.06
C HIS A 78 -0.37 6.73 1.26
N THR A 79 0.47 5.71 1.18
CA THR A 79 1.32 5.27 2.29
C THR A 79 2.57 6.16 2.33
N PRO A 80 2.77 6.99 3.37
CA PRO A 80 3.96 7.84 3.44
C PRO A 80 5.26 7.05 3.27
N LEU A 81 6.17 7.52 2.41
CA LEU A 81 7.44 6.83 2.15
C LEU A 81 8.24 6.59 3.44
N SER A 82 8.17 7.53 4.40
CA SER A 82 8.81 7.43 5.71
C SER A 82 8.33 6.25 6.57
N TRP A 83 7.20 5.63 6.21
CA TRP A 83 6.67 4.48 6.94
C TRP A 83 7.22 3.15 6.45
N HIS A 84 7.57 3.04 5.17
CA HIS A 84 7.91 1.76 4.52
C HIS A 84 9.00 1.01 5.29
N LYS A 85 10.15 1.64 5.55
CA LYS A 85 11.24 1.01 6.31
C LYS A 85 10.76 0.44 7.66
N LYS A 86 9.92 1.20 8.37
CA LYS A 86 9.39 0.78 9.68
C LYS A 86 8.36 -0.34 9.56
N LEU A 87 7.54 -0.34 8.50
CA LEU A 87 6.55 -1.40 8.24
C LEU A 87 7.24 -2.68 7.79
N PHE A 88 8.25 -2.60 6.91
CA PHE A 88 9.07 -3.75 6.50
C PHE A 88 9.78 -4.39 7.70
N ALA A 89 10.44 -3.58 8.53
CA ALA A 89 11.07 -4.05 9.77
C ALA A 89 10.04 -4.70 10.74
N TYR A 90 8.84 -4.12 10.81
CA TYR A 90 7.77 -4.68 11.62
C TYR A 90 7.29 -6.03 11.09
N GLY A 91 7.11 -6.17 9.77
CA GLY A 91 6.75 -7.44 9.14
C GLY A 91 7.79 -8.53 9.43
N LYS A 92 9.07 -8.20 9.23
CA LYS A 92 10.18 -9.11 9.57
C LYS A 92 10.14 -9.54 11.04
N LYS A 93 9.89 -8.60 11.95
CA LYS A 93 9.78 -8.87 13.40
C LYS A 93 8.68 -9.87 13.74
N ILE A 94 7.52 -9.80 13.09
CA ILE A 94 6.38 -10.67 13.36
C ILE A 94 6.28 -11.88 12.44
N GLY A 95 7.23 -12.04 11.51
CA GLY A 95 7.33 -13.18 10.61
C GLY A 95 6.29 -13.19 9.49
N ILE A 96 6.04 -12.03 8.86
CA ILE A 96 5.22 -11.94 7.64
C ILE A 96 5.98 -11.14 6.57
N THR A 97 5.94 -11.63 5.33
CA THR A 97 6.51 -10.92 4.19
C THR A 97 5.71 -9.64 3.93
N ILE A 98 6.41 -8.51 3.81
CA ILE A 98 5.81 -7.26 3.33
C ILE A 98 6.48 -6.88 2.03
N PHE A 99 5.68 -6.52 1.05
CA PHE A 99 6.13 -5.99 -0.23
C PHE A 99 5.20 -4.85 -0.69
N SER A 100 5.53 -4.19 -1.77
CA SER A 100 4.76 -3.05 -2.24
C SER A 100 4.78 -2.95 -3.75
N THR A 101 3.67 -2.53 -4.33
CA THR A 101 3.60 -2.20 -5.76
C THR A 101 4.06 -0.76 -5.97
N PRO A 102 5.13 -0.54 -6.77
CA PRO A 102 5.52 0.80 -7.21
C PRO A 102 4.60 1.30 -8.33
N PHE A 103 4.34 2.60 -8.37
CA PHE A 103 3.52 3.23 -9.41
C PHE A 103 4.31 4.15 -10.34
N ASP A 104 5.61 4.28 -10.12
CA ASP A 104 6.53 5.08 -10.91
C ASP A 104 7.97 4.62 -10.69
N GLU A 105 8.89 5.11 -11.54
CA GLU A 105 10.31 4.71 -11.50
C GLU A 105 10.99 5.08 -10.17
N THR A 106 10.64 6.23 -9.60
CA THR A 106 11.23 6.66 -8.32
C THR A 106 10.77 5.77 -7.17
N ALA A 107 9.55 5.23 -7.26
CA ALA A 107 9.05 4.25 -6.29
C ALA A 107 9.77 2.90 -6.43
N VAL A 108 10.15 2.48 -7.65
CA VAL A 108 10.99 1.30 -7.87
C VAL A 108 12.34 1.48 -7.19
N ASP A 109 13.04 2.58 -7.49
CA ASP A 109 14.36 2.88 -6.89
C ASP A 109 14.29 2.95 -5.36
N PHE A 110 13.20 3.47 -4.83
CA PHE A 110 12.97 3.53 -3.39
C PHE A 110 12.79 2.13 -2.79
N LEU A 111 12.00 1.28 -3.43
CA LEU A 111 11.74 -0.08 -2.95
C LEU A 111 12.97 -0.98 -3.09
N GLU A 112 13.78 -0.81 -4.16
CA GLU A 112 15.07 -1.50 -4.31
C GLU A 112 16.00 -1.21 -3.11
N LYS A 113 16.11 0.06 -2.69
CA LYS A 113 16.91 0.45 -1.51
C LYS A 113 16.38 -0.14 -0.20
N LEU A 114 15.14 -0.58 -0.17
CA LEU A 114 14.52 -1.27 0.97
C LEU A 114 14.59 -2.80 0.87
N GLU A 115 15.22 -3.32 -0.18
CA GLU A 115 15.29 -4.76 -0.46
C GLU A 115 13.89 -5.39 -0.52
N CYS A 116 12.98 -4.75 -1.28
CA CYS A 116 11.62 -5.24 -1.45
C CYS A 116 11.64 -6.63 -2.12
N PRO A 117 11.08 -7.68 -1.50
CA PRO A 117 11.25 -9.05 -1.99
C PRO A 117 10.37 -9.39 -3.19
N ILE A 118 9.32 -8.62 -3.45
CA ILE A 118 8.31 -8.87 -4.51
C ILE A 118 7.77 -7.52 -5.00
N TYR A 119 7.41 -7.44 -6.27
CA TYR A 119 6.79 -6.27 -6.92
C TYR A 119 5.42 -6.60 -7.49
#